data_941cd90f5c89018582629aa97424af37
#
_entry.id   941cd90f5c89018582629aa97424af37
#
_cell.length_a   1.000
_cell.length_b   1.000
_cell.length_c   1.000
_cell.angle_alpha   90.00
_cell.angle_beta   90.00
_cell.angle_gamma   90.00
#
_symmetry.space_group_name_H-M   'P 1'
#
loop_
_entity.id
_entity.type
_entity.pdbx_description
1 polymer ?
#
loop_
_entity_poly.entity_id
_entity_poly.type
_entity_poly.pdbx_seq_one_letter_code
_entity_poly.pdbx_strand_id
1 'polypeptide(L)'
;MNVIVRTGNLFDSKAQALVNPVNCVGVMGKGLAKEFKIRFPEMFRDYADRCRRNEVFPGRPYLYRDLRGTFIVNFSTKNHWKSASRIEDIRDGLLYFIRRYEEWGILSAAFPALGCGNGGLEWDTVGPLMFQLLSQAKIPIEIYAPFGTPEYKLTYPFLCKKCFQRMNGLCRRGRLIWNLVMTT
;
A
#
# COMPACT_ATOMS: atom_id res chain seq x y z
N MET A 1 14.55 -1.57 12.51
CA MET A 1 13.88 -1.51 11.20
C MET A 1 12.40 -1.74 11.44
N ASN A 2 11.54 -0.85 10.97
CA ASN A 2 10.10 -0.89 11.26
C ASN A 2 9.27 -1.60 10.17
N VAL A 3 9.88 -2.03 9.06
CA VAL A 3 9.23 -2.71 7.95
C VAL A 3 9.72 -4.15 7.84
N ILE A 4 8.78 -5.09 7.81
CA ILE A 4 9.00 -6.51 7.55
C ILE A 4 8.31 -6.86 6.24
N VAL A 5 9.02 -7.54 5.34
CA VAL A 5 8.49 -8.06 4.08
C VAL A 5 8.41 -9.58 4.15
N ARG A 6 7.24 -10.14 3.85
CA ARG A 6 6.95 -11.58 3.95
C ARG A 6 5.97 -12.03 2.88
N THR A 7 5.81 -13.33 2.71
CA THR A 7 4.68 -13.94 2.02
C THR A 7 3.67 -14.46 3.05
N GLY A 8 2.44 -14.71 2.65
CA GLY A 8 1.40 -15.28 3.50
C GLY A 8 0.03 -14.62 3.32
N ASN A 9 -0.88 -14.94 4.22
CA ASN A 9 -2.22 -14.35 4.20
C ASN A 9 -2.24 -13.05 5.03
N LEU A 10 -2.65 -11.95 4.40
CA LEU A 10 -2.77 -10.64 5.06
C LEU A 10 -3.66 -10.67 6.32
N PHE A 11 -4.70 -11.51 6.31
CA PHE A 11 -5.62 -11.61 7.44
C PHE A 11 -5.05 -12.34 8.66
N ASP A 12 -3.88 -12.95 8.56
CA ASP A 12 -3.16 -13.54 9.70
C ASP A 12 -2.30 -12.49 10.44
N SER A 13 -2.19 -11.28 9.87
CA SER A 13 -1.48 -10.17 10.50
C SER A 13 -2.14 -9.76 11.82
N LYS A 14 -1.30 -9.40 12.80
CA LYS A 14 -1.72 -8.80 14.08
C LYS A 14 -1.64 -7.27 14.06
N ALA A 15 -1.33 -6.68 12.92
CA ALA A 15 -1.33 -5.23 12.78
C ALA A 15 -2.73 -4.64 13.03
N GLN A 16 -2.78 -3.47 13.66
CA GLN A 16 -4.02 -2.77 13.95
C GLN A 16 -4.81 -2.42 12.68
N ALA A 17 -4.12 -1.99 11.64
CA ALA A 17 -4.73 -1.61 10.37
C ALA A 17 -4.40 -2.61 9.26
N LEU A 18 -5.41 -3.08 8.53
CA LEU A 18 -5.27 -3.87 7.32
C LEU A 18 -5.55 -3.00 6.10
N VAL A 19 -4.69 -3.07 5.09
CA VAL A 19 -4.85 -2.29 3.86
C VAL A 19 -5.57 -3.13 2.80
N ASN A 20 -6.70 -2.60 2.32
CA ASN A 20 -7.55 -3.22 1.32
C ASN A 20 -7.35 -2.54 -0.04
N PRO A 21 -6.78 -3.23 -1.05
CA PRO A 21 -6.62 -2.66 -2.39
C PRO A 21 -7.95 -2.63 -3.14
N VAL A 22 -8.43 -1.43 -3.43
CA VAL A 22 -9.75 -1.21 -4.07
C VAL A 22 -9.64 -0.46 -5.40
N ASN A 23 -10.76 -0.35 -6.11
CA ASN A 23 -10.97 0.58 -7.24
C ASN A 23 -11.81 1.78 -6.80
N CYS A 24 -12.26 2.63 -7.74
CA CYS A 24 -13.06 3.81 -7.40
C CYS A 24 -14.55 3.69 -7.80
N VAL A 25 -14.99 2.48 -8.23
CA VAL A 25 -16.37 2.28 -8.74
C VAL A 25 -17.23 1.32 -7.91
N GLY A 26 -16.84 1.06 -6.66
CA GLY A 26 -17.67 0.30 -5.72
C GLY A 26 -17.67 -1.23 -5.93
N VAL A 27 -16.72 -1.79 -6.67
CA VAL A 27 -16.69 -3.22 -7.00
C VAL A 27 -15.57 -3.94 -6.24
N MET A 28 -15.96 -4.94 -5.45
CA MET A 28 -15.07 -5.90 -4.76
C MET A 28 -15.42 -7.32 -5.19
N GLY A 29 -15.10 -7.70 -6.44
CA GLY A 29 -15.53 -8.96 -7.07
C GLY A 29 -14.49 -10.06 -7.09
N LYS A 30 -13.20 -9.76 -6.92
CA LYS A 30 -12.10 -10.72 -7.05
C LYS A 30 -10.97 -10.47 -6.03
N GLY A 31 -10.14 -11.49 -5.81
CA GLY A 31 -8.92 -11.41 -5.00
C GLY A 31 -9.18 -10.92 -3.59
N LEU A 32 -8.19 -10.25 -3.02
CA LEU A 32 -8.19 -9.79 -1.63
C LEU A 32 -9.39 -8.87 -1.30
N ALA A 33 -9.78 -7.97 -2.20
CA ALA A 33 -10.93 -7.09 -1.99
C ALA A 33 -12.25 -7.89 -1.81
N LYS A 34 -12.43 -9.01 -2.53
CA LYS A 34 -13.60 -9.89 -2.33
C LYS A 34 -13.60 -10.49 -0.92
N GLU A 35 -12.44 -10.90 -0.41
CA GLU A 35 -12.33 -11.43 0.95
C GLU A 35 -12.63 -10.34 2.00
N PHE A 36 -12.14 -9.12 1.81
CA PHE A 36 -12.52 -7.99 2.66
C PHE A 36 -14.03 -7.75 2.67
N LYS A 37 -14.68 -7.78 1.50
CA LYS A 37 -16.15 -7.65 1.40
C LYS A 37 -16.88 -8.70 2.22
N ILE A 38 -16.42 -9.96 2.18
CA ILE A 38 -17.06 -11.07 2.91
C ILE A 38 -16.85 -10.91 4.43
N ARG A 39 -15.64 -10.54 4.85
CA ARG A 39 -15.27 -10.42 6.27
C ARG A 39 -15.80 -9.15 6.92
N PHE A 40 -15.93 -8.09 6.14
CA PHE A 40 -16.30 -6.73 6.61
C PHE A 40 -17.41 -6.13 5.73
N PRO A 41 -18.65 -6.68 5.80
CA PRO A 41 -19.74 -6.25 4.92
C PRO A 41 -20.14 -4.78 5.14
N GLU A 42 -20.03 -4.25 6.36
CA GLU A 42 -20.32 -2.84 6.65
C GLU A 42 -19.29 -1.91 6.00
N MET A 43 -17.99 -2.28 6.04
CA MET A 43 -16.94 -1.54 5.32
C MET A 43 -17.23 -1.52 3.81
N PHE A 44 -17.71 -2.63 3.25
CA PHE A 44 -18.07 -2.66 1.84
C PHE A 44 -19.25 -1.74 1.53
N ARG A 45 -20.25 -1.63 2.38
CA ARG A 45 -21.38 -0.68 2.21
C ARG A 45 -20.86 0.76 2.22
N ASP A 46 -20.07 1.15 3.24
CA ASP A 46 -19.43 2.48 3.29
C ASP A 46 -18.63 2.78 2.03
N TYR A 47 -17.79 1.82 1.60
CA TYR A 47 -16.99 1.99 0.38
C TYR A 47 -17.86 2.17 -0.87
N ALA A 48 -18.89 1.35 -1.06
CA ALA A 48 -19.77 1.45 -2.22
C ALA A 48 -20.54 2.78 -2.23
N ASP A 49 -20.97 3.27 -1.07
CA ASP A 49 -21.64 4.55 -0.92
C ASP A 49 -20.72 5.73 -1.23
N ARG A 50 -19.46 5.68 -0.75
CA ARG A 50 -18.45 6.69 -1.10
C ARG A 50 -18.15 6.70 -2.59
N CYS A 51 -18.06 5.53 -3.24
CA CYS A 51 -17.87 5.46 -4.69
C CYS A 51 -19.06 6.08 -5.44
N ARG A 52 -20.30 5.85 -5.01
CA ARG A 52 -21.49 6.48 -5.61
C ARG A 52 -21.48 8.01 -5.48
N ARG A 53 -20.91 8.54 -4.40
CA ARG A 53 -20.74 9.98 -4.18
C ARG A 53 -19.47 10.56 -4.80
N ASN A 54 -18.70 9.74 -5.56
CA ASN A 54 -17.41 10.14 -6.14
C ASN A 54 -16.39 10.66 -5.09
N GLU A 55 -16.34 10.04 -3.92
CA GLU A 55 -15.41 10.38 -2.83
C GLU A 55 -14.14 9.53 -2.80
N VAL A 56 -14.05 8.51 -3.67
CA VAL A 56 -12.92 7.57 -3.72
C VAL A 56 -12.08 7.85 -4.96
N PHE A 57 -10.80 8.16 -4.75
CA PHE A 57 -9.87 8.54 -5.82
C PHE A 57 -8.58 7.72 -5.75
N PRO A 58 -7.93 7.41 -6.90
CA PRO A 58 -6.61 6.83 -6.91
C PRO A 58 -5.62 7.75 -6.16
N GLY A 59 -4.66 7.16 -5.45
CA GLY A 59 -3.67 7.92 -4.68
C GLY A 59 -4.19 8.61 -3.41
N ARG A 60 -5.46 8.39 -3.03
CA ARG A 60 -6.07 8.95 -1.80
C ARG A 60 -6.74 7.84 -0.99
N PRO A 61 -6.00 7.00 -0.27
CA PRO A 61 -6.56 6.03 0.65
C PRO A 61 -7.34 6.72 1.78
N TYR A 62 -8.33 6.03 2.32
CA TYR A 62 -9.07 6.49 3.48
C TYR A 62 -9.25 5.40 4.52
N LEU A 63 -9.40 5.78 5.78
CA LEU A 63 -9.61 4.89 6.89
C LEU A 63 -11.11 4.61 7.10
N TYR A 64 -11.47 3.33 7.18
CA TYR A 64 -12.71 2.83 7.76
C TYR A 64 -12.42 2.23 9.13
N ARG A 65 -13.26 2.53 10.11
CA ARG A 65 -13.24 1.89 11.45
C ARG A 65 -14.55 1.17 11.68
N ASP A 66 -14.47 -0.10 12.04
CA ASP A 66 -15.65 -0.82 12.46
C ASP A 66 -15.96 -0.60 13.97
N LEU A 67 -17.15 -1.03 14.40
CA LEU A 67 -17.57 -0.91 15.80
C LEU A 67 -16.74 -1.79 16.75
N ARG A 68 -15.97 -2.75 16.22
CA ARG A 68 -15.07 -3.64 16.98
C ARG A 68 -13.64 -3.09 17.08
N GLY A 69 -13.41 -1.90 16.53
CA GLY A 69 -12.09 -1.26 16.54
C GLY A 69 -11.14 -1.77 15.46
N THR A 70 -11.62 -2.49 14.45
CA THR A 70 -10.79 -2.88 13.31
C THR A 70 -10.55 -1.69 12.40
N PHE A 71 -9.31 -1.44 12.05
CA PHE A 71 -8.91 -0.38 11.14
C PHE A 71 -8.68 -0.97 9.76
N ILE A 72 -9.43 -0.48 8.75
CA ILE A 72 -9.27 -0.89 7.36
C ILE A 72 -8.96 0.36 6.53
N VAL A 73 -7.79 0.37 5.90
CA VAL A 73 -7.40 1.42 4.98
C VAL A 73 -7.79 1.00 3.57
N ASN A 74 -8.87 1.56 3.04
CA ASN A 74 -9.25 1.35 1.64
C ASN A 74 -8.31 2.16 0.74
N PHE A 75 -7.44 1.44 0.01
CA PHE A 75 -6.38 2.00 -0.81
C PHE A 75 -6.72 1.83 -2.29
N SER A 76 -7.12 2.91 -2.95
CA SER A 76 -7.50 2.88 -4.36
C SER A 76 -6.27 2.73 -5.25
N THR A 77 -6.09 1.53 -5.80
CA THR A 77 -4.95 1.19 -6.67
C THR A 77 -5.22 1.44 -8.15
N LYS A 78 -6.47 1.71 -8.51
CA LYS A 78 -6.92 1.98 -9.87
C LYS A 78 -8.29 2.65 -9.89
N ASN A 79 -8.58 3.36 -10.96
CA ASN A 79 -9.87 4.04 -11.13
C ASN A 79 -11.02 3.03 -11.34
N HIS A 80 -10.87 2.11 -12.29
CA HIS A 80 -11.91 1.14 -12.66
C HIS A 80 -11.37 -0.30 -12.53
N TRP A 81 -12.21 -1.27 -12.16
CA TRP A 81 -11.79 -2.66 -11.96
C TRP A 81 -11.22 -3.34 -13.23
N LYS A 82 -11.62 -2.88 -14.44
CA LYS A 82 -11.06 -3.34 -15.72
C LYS A 82 -9.71 -2.72 -16.06
N SER A 83 -9.35 -1.58 -15.45
CA SER A 83 -8.12 -0.87 -15.77
C SER A 83 -6.91 -1.49 -15.07
N ALA A 84 -5.72 -1.34 -15.63
CA ALA A 84 -4.47 -1.59 -14.94
C ALA A 84 -4.25 -0.56 -13.83
N SER A 85 -3.49 -0.94 -12.80
CA SER A 85 -2.99 -0.01 -11.79
C SER A 85 -1.82 0.80 -12.36
N ARG A 86 -1.66 2.04 -11.91
CA ARG A 86 -0.55 2.92 -12.27
C ARG A 86 0.39 3.03 -11.08
N ILE A 87 1.67 3.00 -11.33
CA ILE A 87 2.67 3.09 -10.26
C ILE A 87 2.64 4.46 -9.55
N GLU A 88 2.25 5.51 -10.28
CA GLU A 88 2.07 6.85 -9.75
C GLU A 88 0.96 6.88 -8.70
N ASP A 89 -0.17 6.22 -8.95
CA ASP A 89 -1.30 6.14 -8.02
C ASP A 89 -0.91 5.38 -6.73
N ILE A 90 -0.08 4.33 -6.87
CA ILE A 90 0.48 3.61 -5.71
C ILE A 90 1.40 4.51 -4.90
N ARG A 91 2.34 5.20 -5.58
CA ARG A 91 3.26 6.13 -4.92
C ARG A 91 2.51 7.23 -4.17
N ASP A 92 1.56 7.88 -4.82
CA ASP A 92 0.84 9.01 -4.25
C ASP A 92 -0.03 8.56 -3.06
N GLY A 93 -0.65 7.37 -3.16
CA GLY A 93 -1.39 6.78 -2.05
C GLY A 93 -0.51 6.40 -0.86
N LEU A 94 0.70 5.89 -1.09
CA LEU A 94 1.66 5.61 -0.02
C LEU A 94 2.12 6.90 0.66
N LEU A 95 2.43 7.94 -0.11
CA LEU A 95 2.79 9.26 0.43
C LEU A 95 1.61 9.88 1.21
N TYR A 96 0.39 9.70 0.73
CA TYR A 96 -0.80 10.14 1.45
C TYR A 96 -0.95 9.38 2.77
N PHE A 97 -0.79 8.07 2.79
CA PHE A 97 -0.80 7.25 4.01
C PHE A 97 0.25 7.74 5.02
N ILE A 98 1.50 7.96 4.59
CA ILE A 98 2.60 8.43 5.45
C ILE A 98 2.27 9.77 6.12
N ARG A 99 1.54 10.65 5.45
CA ARG A 99 1.13 11.94 6.02
C ARG A 99 -0.06 11.85 6.96
N ARG A 100 -0.84 10.78 6.91
CA ARG A 100 -2.14 10.69 7.58
C ARG A 100 -2.24 9.62 8.66
N TYR A 101 -1.35 8.62 8.69
CA TYR A 101 -1.49 7.49 9.61
C TYR A 101 -1.50 7.90 11.09
N GLU A 102 -0.72 8.92 11.49
CA GLU A 102 -0.71 9.45 12.86
C GLU A 102 -2.06 10.09 13.21
N GLU A 103 -2.60 10.92 12.34
CA GLU A 103 -3.93 11.54 12.48
C GLU A 103 -5.05 10.48 12.52
N TRP A 104 -4.86 9.41 11.79
CA TRP A 104 -5.77 8.26 11.83
C TRP A 104 -5.64 7.41 13.09
N GLY A 105 -4.64 7.65 13.92
CA GLY A 105 -4.34 6.87 15.13
C GLY A 105 -3.90 5.45 14.83
N ILE A 106 -3.26 5.22 13.68
CA ILE A 106 -2.74 3.91 13.29
C ILE A 106 -1.38 3.68 13.97
N LEU A 107 -1.29 2.59 14.74
CA LEU A 107 -0.09 2.21 15.50
C LEU A 107 0.69 1.05 14.85
N SER A 108 0.09 0.33 13.92
CA SER A 108 0.73 -0.68 13.06
C SER A 108 -0.13 -0.96 11.84
N ALA A 109 0.49 -1.32 10.70
CA ALA A 109 -0.28 -1.57 9.48
C ALA A 109 0.29 -2.73 8.67
N ALA A 110 -0.60 -3.49 8.02
CA ALA A 110 -0.27 -4.56 7.09
C ALA A 110 -0.76 -4.23 5.69
N PHE A 111 0.16 -4.26 4.75
CA PHE A 111 -0.05 -3.93 3.34
C PHE A 111 0.04 -5.17 2.47
N PRO A 112 -0.88 -5.41 1.54
CA PRO A 112 -0.66 -6.36 0.45
C PRO A 112 0.26 -5.74 -0.61
N ALA A 113 0.74 -6.55 -1.56
CA ALA A 113 1.45 -6.08 -2.75
C ALA A 113 0.52 -5.22 -3.63
N LEU A 114 0.53 -3.92 -3.39
CA LEU A 114 -0.39 -2.97 -4.01
C LEU A 114 -0.27 -2.98 -5.54
N GLY A 115 -1.39 -3.25 -6.23
CA GLY A 115 -1.42 -3.27 -7.69
C GLY A 115 -0.79 -4.51 -8.36
N CYS A 116 -0.15 -5.44 -7.63
CA CYS A 116 0.54 -6.58 -8.22
C CYS A 116 -0.37 -7.73 -8.66
N GLY A 117 -1.57 -7.86 -8.12
CA GLY A 117 -2.52 -8.90 -8.54
C GLY A 117 -3.29 -8.48 -9.78
N ASN A 118 -4.61 -8.29 -9.64
CA ASN A 118 -5.49 -7.82 -10.72
C ASN A 118 -5.15 -6.42 -11.26
N GLY A 119 -4.13 -5.76 -10.74
CA GLY A 119 -3.63 -4.47 -11.19
C GLY A 119 -2.54 -4.55 -12.24
N GLY A 120 -1.88 -5.71 -12.40
CA GLY A 120 -0.88 -5.97 -13.42
C GLY A 120 0.49 -5.32 -13.20
N LEU A 121 0.76 -4.76 -11.99
CA LEU A 121 2.08 -4.23 -11.67
C LEU A 121 3.02 -5.36 -11.19
N GLU A 122 4.29 -5.25 -11.56
CA GLU A 122 5.33 -6.21 -11.17
C GLU A 122 5.87 -5.92 -9.77
N TRP A 123 6.02 -6.97 -8.95
CA TRP A 123 6.61 -6.88 -7.60
C TRP A 123 7.99 -6.24 -7.60
N ASP A 124 8.77 -6.52 -8.61
CA ASP A 124 10.12 -5.97 -8.80
C ASP A 124 10.14 -4.44 -8.87
N THR A 125 9.02 -3.82 -9.18
CA THR A 125 8.85 -2.36 -9.21
C THR A 125 8.15 -1.86 -7.95
N VAL A 126 7.07 -2.54 -7.54
CA VAL A 126 6.22 -2.10 -6.43
C VAL A 126 6.87 -2.39 -5.07
N GLY A 127 7.50 -3.55 -4.91
CA GLY A 127 8.13 -3.94 -3.64
C GLY A 127 9.17 -2.93 -3.13
N PRO A 128 10.19 -2.56 -3.94
CA PRO A 128 11.14 -1.51 -3.58
C PRO A 128 10.50 -0.15 -3.28
N LEU A 129 9.49 0.26 -4.07
CA LEU A 129 8.76 1.51 -3.83
C LEU A 129 8.04 1.50 -2.49
N MET A 130 7.29 0.42 -2.21
CA MET A 130 6.58 0.26 -0.94
C MET A 130 7.54 0.26 0.23
N PHE A 131 8.62 -0.52 0.14
CA PHE A 131 9.62 -0.60 1.20
C PHE A 131 10.24 0.76 1.50
N GLN A 132 10.68 1.48 0.47
CA GLN A 132 11.31 2.80 0.60
C GLN A 132 10.38 3.82 1.27
N LEU A 133 9.14 3.92 0.80
CA LEU A 133 8.21 4.91 1.33
C LEU A 133 7.73 4.53 2.74
N LEU A 134 7.32 3.29 2.95
CA LEU A 134 6.79 2.84 4.24
C LEU A 134 7.85 2.79 5.34
N SER A 135 9.14 2.69 4.99
CA SER A 135 10.23 2.81 5.97
C SER A 135 10.31 4.19 6.65
N GLN A 136 9.64 5.20 6.09
CA GLN A 136 9.57 6.55 6.69
C GLN A 136 8.52 6.63 7.82
N ALA A 137 7.61 5.66 7.92
CA ALA A 137 6.66 5.60 9.03
C ALA A 137 7.39 5.23 10.33
N LYS A 138 6.92 5.77 11.46
CA LYS A 138 7.46 5.48 12.80
C LYS A 138 6.76 4.29 13.48
N ILE A 139 5.94 3.54 12.76
CA ILE A 139 5.15 2.43 13.24
C ILE A 139 5.60 1.11 12.61
N PRO A 140 5.36 -0.05 13.24
CA PRO A 140 5.56 -1.35 12.61
C PRO A 140 4.71 -1.49 11.35
N ILE A 141 5.36 -1.90 10.27
CA ILE A 141 4.72 -2.16 8.97
C ILE A 141 5.04 -3.60 8.53
N GLU A 142 4.02 -4.32 8.10
CA GLU A 142 4.15 -5.58 7.39
C GLU A 142 3.79 -5.39 5.92
N ILE A 143 4.61 -5.90 5.00
CA ILE A 143 4.31 -5.92 3.56
C ILE A 143 4.22 -7.38 3.12
N TYR A 144 3.08 -7.76 2.61
CA TYR A 144 2.80 -9.10 2.09
C TYR A 144 3.06 -9.12 0.58
N ALA A 145 4.20 -9.67 0.18
CA ALA A 145 4.57 -9.87 -1.21
C ALA A 145 3.61 -10.87 -1.91
N PRO A 146 3.53 -10.87 -3.25
CA PRO A 146 2.74 -11.86 -3.99
C PRO A 146 3.13 -13.29 -3.60
N PHE A 147 2.15 -14.18 -3.60
CA PHE A 147 2.41 -15.61 -3.37
C PHE A 147 3.41 -16.14 -4.41
N GLY A 148 4.36 -16.95 -3.97
CA GLY A 148 5.42 -17.48 -4.84
C GLY A 148 6.58 -16.52 -5.13
N THR A 149 6.60 -15.33 -4.50
CA THR A 149 7.76 -14.44 -4.59
C THR A 149 9.00 -15.14 -4.03
N PRO A 150 10.11 -15.26 -4.80
CA PRO A 150 11.34 -15.85 -4.32
C PRO A 150 11.91 -15.12 -3.09
N GLU A 151 12.48 -15.88 -2.15
CA GLU A 151 12.93 -15.34 -0.86
C GLU A 151 13.92 -14.16 -1.01
N TYR A 152 14.86 -14.24 -1.97
CA TYR A 152 15.82 -13.16 -2.21
C TYR A 152 15.15 -11.82 -2.56
N LYS A 153 13.92 -11.84 -3.12
CA LYS A 153 13.14 -10.63 -3.45
C LYS A 153 12.41 -10.03 -2.23
N LEU A 154 12.48 -10.68 -1.08
CA LEU A 154 11.96 -10.17 0.18
C LEU A 154 13.05 -9.50 1.03
N THR A 155 14.31 -9.64 0.61
CA THR A 155 15.47 -9.19 1.40
C THR A 155 15.76 -7.70 1.22
N TYR A 156 16.34 -7.09 2.24
CA TYR A 156 16.80 -5.70 2.22
C TYR A 156 17.69 -5.36 1.01
N PRO A 157 18.70 -6.18 0.62
CA PRO A 157 19.53 -5.89 -0.55
C PRO A 157 18.73 -5.76 -1.85
N PHE A 158 17.71 -6.59 -2.04
CA PHE A 158 16.86 -6.49 -3.23
C PHE A 158 15.99 -5.23 -3.20
N LEU A 159 15.32 -4.98 -2.07
CA LEU A 159 14.38 -3.88 -1.91
C LEU A 159 15.08 -2.51 -1.99
N CYS A 160 16.28 -2.38 -1.44
CA CYS A 160 17.06 -1.13 -1.46
C CYS A 160 17.86 -0.92 -2.75
N LYS A 161 18.47 -1.95 -3.35
CA LYS A 161 19.28 -1.80 -4.58
C LYS A 161 18.48 -1.21 -5.75
N LYS A 162 17.24 -1.61 -5.93
CA LYS A 162 16.37 -1.04 -6.98
C LYS A 162 15.96 0.41 -6.72
N CYS A 163 15.85 0.82 -5.49
CA CYS A 163 15.67 2.23 -5.13
C CYS A 163 16.88 3.07 -5.56
N PHE A 164 18.09 2.58 -5.30
CA PHE A 164 19.34 3.28 -5.63
C PHE A 164 19.56 3.43 -7.13
N GLN A 165 19.26 2.42 -7.94
CA GLN A 165 19.41 2.49 -9.40
C GLN A 165 18.42 3.47 -10.06
N ARG A 166 17.20 3.60 -9.56
CA ARG A 166 16.23 4.59 -10.04
C ARG A 166 16.59 6.01 -9.62
N MET A 167 17.14 6.21 -8.42
CA MET A 167 17.62 7.51 -7.97
C MET A 167 18.79 8.01 -8.81
N ASN A 168 19.71 7.13 -9.21
CA ASN A 168 20.83 7.50 -10.12
C ASN A 168 20.34 7.84 -11.53
N GLY A 169 19.25 7.26 -12.02
CA GLY A 169 18.62 7.63 -13.28
C GLY A 169 17.90 9.00 -13.24
N LEU A 170 17.35 9.37 -12.10
CA LEU A 170 16.74 10.69 -11.87
C LEU A 170 17.77 11.77 -11.52
N CYS A 171 18.90 11.40 -10.90
CA CYS A 171 19.99 12.34 -10.56
C CYS A 171 20.78 12.82 -11.79
N ARG A 172 20.70 12.15 -12.95
CA ARG A 172 21.31 12.62 -14.20
C ARG A 172 20.53 13.74 -14.90
N ARG A 173 19.35 14.12 -14.42
CA ARG A 173 18.51 15.18 -14.98
C ARG A 173 18.15 16.32 -14.02
N GLY A 174 18.84 16.51 -12.92
CA GLY A 174 18.53 17.64 -12.03
C GLY A 174 19.39 17.62 -10.76
N ARG A 175 20.26 18.60 -10.64
CA ARG A 175 20.95 18.92 -9.38
C ARG A 175 19.96 19.22 -8.27
N LEU A 176 20.40 18.91 -7.04
CA LEU A 176 19.77 19.20 -5.74
C LEU A 176 18.91 18.04 -5.19
N ILE A 177 19.11 17.51 -4.03
CA ILE A 177 19.54 17.99 -2.69
C ILE A 177 19.97 16.75 -1.92
N TRP A 178 21.24 16.54 -1.66
CA TRP A 178 21.76 15.60 -0.67
C TRP A 178 22.64 16.37 0.31
N ASN A 179 22.01 17.05 1.23
CA ASN A 179 22.63 17.46 2.49
C ASN A 179 21.51 17.61 3.51
N LEU A 180 21.11 16.56 4.13
CA LEU A 180 20.50 16.53 5.47
C LEU A 180 20.00 15.11 5.77
N VAL A 181 20.87 14.24 6.21
CA VAL A 181 20.63 13.18 7.19
C VAL A 181 21.87 12.28 7.26
N MET A 182 22.98 12.83 7.71
CA MET A 182 24.08 12.07 8.32
C MET A 182 24.82 13.01 9.27
N THR A 183 24.18 13.44 10.35
CA THR A 183 24.86 13.88 11.59
C THR A 183 23.84 13.90 12.72
N THR A 184 24.14 13.04 13.65
CA THR A 184 23.78 12.77 15.04
C THR A 184 22.94 11.55 15.22
#